data_13d166cc41ad45d745bd1b4403cdaad2
#
_entry.id   13d166cc41ad45d745bd1b4403cdaad2
#
_cell.length_a   1.000
_cell.length_b   1.000
_cell.length_c   1.000
_cell.angle_alpha   90.00
_cell.angle_beta   90.00
_cell.angle_gamma   90.00
#
_symmetry.space_group_name_H-M   'P 1'
#
loop_
_entity.id
_entity.type
_entity.pdbx_description
1 polymer ?
#
loop_
_entity_poly.entity_id
_entity_poly.type
_entity_poly.pdbx_seq_one_letter_code
_entity_poly.pdbx_strand_id
1 'polypeptide(L)'
;MTQTINPGNPEAPTTPRDTATRGPAGTAGAASAAGAGGLPAALKRRVPKYADLAPLMQFKKPDFGREARLRRASTIWDLRDLAKRRTPKAPFDYTDGAAEAEITLRRARQAFLDIEFRPGVLRNVSSVDLGTEILGKSSRLPFGIAPTGFTRMMQSEGEYAGSQAAAAAGIPYTLSTMGTASIEDVAAAAPDGRNWFQLYLWTDRDRSLELIERAARAGNDTLMVTVDTAVAGARLRDVRNGMTIPPALTLKTVLDASYRPAWWFNFLTHEPLTFASLSRYTGTVAELINSMFDPTLTFEDLDWLRETWKGNLVVKGIQTVEDARKVVDHGADGVVLSNHGGRQLDRAPIPFHLLPEVSAALKADNSDAAVILDTGIMSGADIIAALALGADFTLIGRAYLYGLMAGGRAGVDRAIEILEADMRRTMALLGVSRISDLTPDHVRLLGK
;
A
#
# COMPACT_ATOMS: atom_id res chain seq x y z
N MET A 1 -61.33 -27.19 -14.39
CA MET A 1 -61.75 -26.73 -15.73
C MET A 1 -60.50 -26.40 -16.51
N THR A 2 -60.26 -27.23 -17.45
CA THR A 2 -59.34 -27.33 -18.55
C THR A 2 -59.24 -26.03 -19.39
N GLN A 3 -58.01 -25.65 -19.75
CA GLN A 3 -57.71 -25.38 -21.16
C GLN A 3 -56.22 -25.27 -21.38
N THR A 4 -55.70 -26.26 -22.10
CA THR A 4 -54.42 -26.28 -22.81
C THR A 4 -54.50 -25.44 -24.05
N ILE A 5 -53.47 -24.56 -24.27
CA ILE A 5 -53.17 -24.02 -25.59
C ILE A 5 -51.69 -24.16 -25.87
N ASN A 6 -51.37 -24.96 -26.89
CA ASN A 6 -50.08 -25.04 -27.52
C ASN A 6 -50.14 -24.20 -28.81
N PRO A 7 -49.17 -23.38 -29.13
CA PRO A 7 -48.88 -23.15 -30.54
C PRO A 7 -47.40 -23.20 -30.90
N GLY A 8 -47.11 -23.96 -31.93
CA GLY A 8 -46.53 -23.47 -33.18
C GLY A 8 -45.03 -23.18 -33.17
N ASN A 9 -44.30 -24.14 -33.68
CA ASN A 9 -42.94 -24.03 -34.17
C ASN A 9 -42.92 -23.20 -35.49
N PRO A 10 -42.09 -22.15 -35.68
CA PRO A 10 -41.83 -21.62 -36.99
C PRO A 10 -40.57 -22.22 -37.63
N GLU A 11 -40.74 -22.51 -38.90
CA GLU A 11 -39.87 -23.15 -39.88
C GLU A 11 -38.50 -22.47 -40.06
N ALA A 12 -37.51 -23.29 -40.37
CA ALA A 12 -36.17 -22.88 -40.84
C ALA A 12 -36.20 -22.41 -42.29
N PRO A 13 -35.44 -21.39 -42.70
CA PRO A 13 -35.34 -20.99 -44.10
C PRO A 13 -34.42 -21.93 -44.89
N THR A 14 -34.93 -22.34 -46.04
CA THR A 14 -34.30 -23.18 -47.06
C THR A 14 -33.21 -22.44 -47.81
N THR A 15 -32.04 -23.05 -47.93
CA THR A 15 -30.96 -22.64 -48.84
C THR A 15 -31.18 -23.08 -50.25
N PRO A 16 -30.86 -22.27 -51.30
CA PRO A 16 -30.95 -22.69 -52.70
C PRO A 16 -29.79 -23.63 -53.09
N ARG A 17 -30.13 -24.68 -53.79
CA ARG A 17 -29.17 -25.59 -54.44
C ARG A 17 -28.68 -24.93 -55.73
N ASP A 18 -27.36 -24.73 -55.83
CA ASP A 18 -26.69 -24.44 -57.06
C ASP A 18 -26.29 -25.73 -57.79
N THR A 19 -26.60 -25.71 -59.06
CA THR A 19 -26.44 -26.82 -60.02
C THR A 19 -24.99 -26.90 -60.50
N ALA A 20 -24.33 -28.04 -60.25
CA ALA A 20 -23.01 -28.34 -60.80
C ALA A 20 -23.10 -28.84 -62.26
N THR A 21 -22.48 -28.10 -63.16
CA THR A 21 -22.18 -28.57 -64.53
C THR A 21 -20.88 -29.37 -64.52
N ARG A 22 -20.98 -30.60 -65.00
CA ARG A 22 -19.85 -31.51 -65.23
C ARG A 22 -19.11 -31.09 -66.53
N GLY A 23 -17.80 -30.88 -66.49
CA GLY A 23 -16.88 -30.85 -67.59
C GLY A 23 -15.86 -32.02 -67.51
N PRO A 24 -15.23 -32.41 -68.61
CA PRO A 24 -14.80 -33.80 -68.87
C PRO A 24 -13.46 -34.20 -68.25
N ALA A 25 -13.31 -35.51 -68.06
CA ALA A 25 -12.16 -36.21 -67.53
C ALA A 25 -10.87 -35.95 -68.33
N GLY A 26 -9.84 -35.51 -67.58
CA GLY A 26 -8.45 -35.40 -68.06
C GLY A 26 -7.58 -36.37 -67.28
N THR A 27 -6.99 -37.26 -67.99
CA THR A 27 -5.94 -38.25 -67.82
C THR A 27 -5.09 -38.22 -66.55
N ALA A 28 -4.94 -39.36 -65.91
CA ALA A 28 -3.98 -39.67 -64.87
C ALA A 28 -2.53 -39.35 -65.25
N GLY A 29 -1.94 -38.40 -64.55
CA GLY A 29 -0.51 -38.10 -64.59
C GLY A 29 0.14 -38.55 -63.27
N ALA A 30 1.24 -39.27 -63.43
CA ALA A 30 2.00 -39.96 -62.42
C ALA A 30 2.30 -39.22 -61.11
N ALA A 31 2.27 -39.93 -60.01
CA ALA A 31 2.79 -39.50 -58.71
C ALA A 31 4.24 -39.11 -58.84
N SER A 32 4.54 -37.82 -58.72
CA SER A 32 5.89 -37.31 -58.59
C SER A 32 6.20 -37.20 -57.09
N ALA A 33 7.39 -37.70 -56.75
CA ALA A 33 7.96 -37.80 -55.44
C ALA A 33 7.77 -36.58 -54.54
N ALA A 34 7.45 -36.80 -53.29
CA ALA A 34 7.47 -35.80 -52.23
C ALA A 34 8.86 -35.20 -52.12
N GLY A 35 9.06 -34.07 -52.76
CA GLY A 35 10.27 -33.23 -52.53
C GLY A 35 10.27 -32.76 -51.08
N ALA A 36 11.39 -33.09 -50.37
CA ALA A 36 11.66 -32.57 -49.05
C ALA A 36 11.51 -31.04 -49.07
N GLY A 37 10.41 -30.58 -48.47
CA GLY A 37 10.05 -29.18 -48.38
C GLY A 37 11.14 -28.42 -47.57
N GLY A 38 12.04 -27.78 -48.24
CA GLY A 38 13.02 -26.89 -47.61
C GLY A 38 12.27 -25.76 -46.92
N LEU A 39 12.72 -25.37 -45.74
CA LEU A 39 12.20 -24.25 -44.98
C LEU A 39 11.97 -23.05 -45.89
N PRO A 40 10.84 -22.32 -45.74
CA PRO A 40 10.60 -21.07 -46.44
C PRO A 40 11.79 -20.12 -46.31
N ALA A 41 12.07 -19.29 -47.32
CA ALA A 41 13.25 -18.38 -47.33
C ALA A 41 13.32 -17.49 -46.06
N ALA A 42 12.16 -17.11 -45.53
CA ALA A 42 12.06 -16.36 -44.28
C ALA A 42 12.58 -17.12 -43.04
N LEU A 43 12.63 -18.46 -43.07
CA LEU A 43 13.09 -19.31 -41.96
C LEU A 43 14.53 -19.80 -42.15
N LYS A 44 15.16 -19.49 -43.30
CA LYS A 44 16.58 -19.84 -43.52
C LYS A 44 17.47 -18.91 -42.73
N ARG A 45 18.40 -19.48 -41.95
CA ARG A 45 19.41 -18.69 -41.24
C ARG A 45 20.28 -17.95 -42.22
N ARG A 46 20.46 -16.63 -42.01
CA ARG A 46 21.38 -15.78 -42.76
C ARG A 46 22.27 -15.02 -41.79
N VAL A 47 23.47 -14.68 -42.25
CA VAL A 47 24.32 -13.74 -41.51
C VAL A 47 23.66 -12.36 -41.58
N PRO A 48 23.34 -11.72 -40.45
CA PRO A 48 22.71 -10.40 -40.47
C PRO A 48 23.73 -9.37 -41.02
N LYS A 49 23.25 -8.47 -41.88
CA LYS A 49 24.03 -7.31 -42.32
C LYS A 49 23.89 -6.19 -41.29
N TYR A 50 24.86 -5.28 -41.22
CA TYR A 50 24.77 -4.12 -40.31
C TYR A 50 23.48 -3.33 -40.46
N ALA A 51 23.00 -3.15 -41.68
CA ALA A 51 21.70 -2.49 -41.96
C ALA A 51 20.50 -3.21 -41.32
N ASP A 52 20.56 -4.53 -41.11
CA ASP A 52 19.52 -5.30 -40.41
C ASP A 52 19.58 -5.09 -38.88
N LEU A 53 20.77 -4.80 -38.34
CA LEU A 53 21.05 -4.63 -36.93
C LEU A 53 20.94 -3.18 -36.47
N ALA A 54 21.28 -2.21 -37.33
CA ALA A 54 21.28 -0.79 -36.99
C ALA A 54 19.95 -0.26 -36.39
N PRO A 55 18.76 -0.64 -36.91
CA PRO A 55 17.51 -0.24 -36.31
C PRO A 55 17.25 -0.85 -34.93
N LEU A 56 17.87 -2.01 -34.61
CA LEU A 56 17.79 -2.70 -33.36
C LEU A 56 18.76 -2.16 -32.30
N MET A 57 19.83 -1.47 -32.77
CA MET A 57 20.90 -0.89 -31.94
C MET A 57 20.49 0.48 -31.39
N GLN A 58 19.60 0.50 -30.39
CA GLN A 58 19.23 1.73 -29.68
C GLN A 58 20.16 1.97 -28.48
N PHE A 59 21.42 2.36 -28.72
CA PHE A 59 22.34 2.70 -27.64
C PHE A 59 21.97 4.06 -27.05
N LYS A 60 21.28 4.05 -25.89
CA LYS A 60 21.10 5.26 -25.08
C LYS A 60 22.30 5.43 -24.15
N LYS A 61 22.76 6.68 -23.97
CA LYS A 61 23.78 6.97 -22.96
C LYS A 61 23.30 6.48 -21.60
N PRO A 62 24.16 5.78 -20.82
CA PRO A 62 23.79 5.36 -19.47
C PRO A 62 23.49 6.59 -18.61
N ASP A 63 22.31 6.63 -18.02
CA ASP A 63 21.91 7.62 -17.03
C ASP A 63 21.99 6.95 -15.65
N PHE A 64 22.89 7.46 -14.79
CA PHE A 64 23.15 6.94 -13.45
C PHE A 64 22.57 7.81 -12.35
N GLY A 65 21.88 8.90 -12.69
CA GLY A 65 21.27 9.82 -11.74
C GLY A 65 20.21 9.19 -10.81
N ARG A 66 19.83 9.91 -9.76
CA ARG A 66 18.78 9.50 -8.82
C ARG A 66 17.46 9.21 -9.55
N GLU A 67 17.04 10.12 -10.40
CA GLU A 67 15.80 9.98 -11.17
C GLU A 67 15.81 8.77 -12.11
N ALA A 68 16.95 8.54 -12.81
CA ALA A 68 17.05 7.39 -13.70
C ALA A 68 16.97 6.05 -12.94
N ARG A 69 17.52 5.99 -11.73
CA ARG A 69 17.37 4.79 -10.87
C ARG A 69 15.92 4.58 -10.44
N LEU A 70 15.24 5.65 -10.05
CA LEU A 70 13.82 5.58 -9.66
C LEU A 70 12.92 5.22 -10.84
N ARG A 71 13.14 5.80 -12.02
CA ARG A 71 12.38 5.43 -13.24
C ARG A 71 12.53 3.95 -13.63
N ARG A 72 13.64 3.30 -13.29
CA ARG A 72 13.87 1.86 -13.55
C ARG A 72 13.13 0.96 -12.56
N ALA A 73 12.74 1.47 -11.40
CA ALA A 73 11.90 0.73 -10.47
C ALA A 73 10.48 0.65 -11.04
N SER A 74 10.01 -0.55 -11.31
CA SER A 74 8.68 -0.84 -11.87
C SER A 74 7.71 -1.34 -10.82
N THR A 75 8.20 -1.75 -9.66
CA THR A 75 7.44 -2.29 -8.54
C THR A 75 7.94 -1.72 -7.21
N ILE A 76 7.12 -1.83 -6.17
CA ILE A 76 7.54 -1.50 -4.79
C ILE A 76 8.71 -2.38 -4.33
N TRP A 77 8.81 -3.61 -4.85
CA TRP A 77 9.94 -4.50 -4.55
C TRP A 77 11.25 -3.99 -5.13
N ASP A 78 11.24 -3.37 -6.33
CA ASP A 78 12.42 -2.73 -6.89
C ASP A 78 12.86 -1.54 -6.02
N LEU A 79 11.89 -0.75 -5.50
CA LEU A 79 12.19 0.33 -4.54
C LEU A 79 12.77 -0.22 -3.24
N ARG A 80 12.25 -1.35 -2.72
CA ARG A 80 12.82 -2.03 -1.55
C ARG A 80 14.27 -2.44 -1.77
N ASP A 81 14.60 -2.99 -2.94
CA ASP A 81 15.96 -3.38 -3.28
C ASP A 81 16.90 -2.17 -3.43
N LEU A 82 16.41 -1.06 -3.96
CA LEU A 82 17.12 0.21 -3.96
C LEU A 82 17.34 0.74 -2.54
N ALA A 83 16.31 0.72 -1.69
CA ALA A 83 16.36 1.12 -0.30
C ALA A 83 17.42 0.32 0.48
N LYS A 84 17.43 -1.01 0.32
CA LYS A 84 18.39 -1.91 0.97
C LYS A 84 19.83 -1.59 0.60
N ARG A 85 20.09 -1.18 -0.65
CA ARG A 85 21.43 -0.80 -1.12
C ARG A 85 21.88 0.57 -0.60
N ARG A 86 20.93 1.49 -0.34
CA ARG A 86 21.23 2.89 -0.01
C ARG A 86 21.21 3.20 1.48
N THR A 87 20.45 2.45 2.24
CA THR A 87 20.25 2.66 3.69
C THR A 87 21.12 1.66 4.47
N PRO A 88 21.78 2.06 5.56
CA PRO A 88 22.48 1.12 6.44
C PRO A 88 21.55 0.03 6.96
N LYS A 89 22.15 -1.10 7.34
CA LYS A 89 21.42 -2.30 7.72
C LYS A 89 20.44 -2.08 8.86
N ALA A 90 20.84 -1.34 9.89
CA ALA A 90 19.98 -1.13 11.05
C ALA A 90 18.71 -0.31 10.73
N PRO A 91 18.76 0.90 10.12
CA PRO A 91 17.56 1.61 9.67
C PRO A 91 16.73 0.84 8.63
N PHE A 92 17.39 0.09 7.73
CA PHE A 92 16.66 -0.74 6.77
C PHE A 92 15.90 -1.87 7.47
N ASP A 93 16.56 -2.64 8.35
CA ASP A 93 15.95 -3.75 9.09
C ASP A 93 14.86 -3.27 10.05
N TYR A 94 14.98 -2.07 10.62
CA TYR A 94 13.94 -1.45 11.42
C TYR A 94 12.64 -1.30 10.63
N THR A 95 12.72 -0.91 9.36
CA THR A 95 11.55 -0.79 8.47
C THR A 95 11.07 -2.14 7.96
N ASP A 96 12.02 -2.95 7.45
CA ASP A 96 11.74 -4.20 6.73
C ASP A 96 11.33 -5.34 7.65
N GLY A 97 11.80 -5.31 8.90
CA GLY A 97 11.57 -6.35 9.91
C GLY A 97 10.20 -6.29 10.57
N ALA A 98 9.94 -7.30 11.39
CA ALA A 98 8.74 -7.44 12.21
C ALA A 98 9.07 -8.05 13.58
N ALA A 99 8.05 -8.38 14.37
CA ALA A 99 8.22 -8.96 15.69
C ALA A 99 8.60 -10.45 15.62
N GLU A 100 9.35 -10.88 16.61
CA GLU A 100 9.72 -12.29 16.88
C GLU A 100 10.22 -13.06 15.65
N ALA A 101 9.47 -14.09 15.21
CA ALA A 101 9.81 -14.93 14.06
C ALA A 101 9.30 -14.36 12.72
N GLU A 102 8.64 -13.20 12.73
CA GLU A 102 8.09 -12.51 11.55
C GLU A 102 7.08 -13.36 10.77
N ILE A 103 6.35 -14.23 11.46
CA ILE A 103 5.35 -15.10 10.84
C ILE A 103 4.20 -14.26 10.30
N THR A 104 3.71 -13.30 11.12
CA THR A 104 2.62 -12.40 10.74
C THR A 104 2.97 -11.58 9.49
N LEU A 105 4.21 -11.05 9.41
CA LEU A 105 4.68 -10.32 8.23
C LEU A 105 4.57 -11.17 6.95
N ARG A 106 5.06 -12.42 7.01
CA ARG A 106 5.00 -13.32 5.85
C ARG A 106 3.57 -13.71 5.49
N ARG A 107 2.75 -14.05 6.50
CA ARG A 107 1.34 -14.41 6.30
C ARG A 107 0.53 -13.25 5.74
N ALA A 108 0.77 -12.02 6.20
CA ALA A 108 0.09 -10.84 5.68
C ALA A 108 0.39 -10.63 4.18
N ARG A 109 1.64 -10.87 3.75
CA ARG A 109 1.96 -10.81 2.33
C ARG A 109 1.35 -11.97 1.55
N GLN A 110 1.40 -13.18 2.11
CA GLN A 110 0.83 -14.37 1.49
C GLN A 110 -0.68 -14.24 1.27
N ALA A 111 -1.40 -13.62 2.19
CA ALA A 111 -2.85 -13.40 2.07
C ALA A 111 -3.24 -12.65 0.78
N PHE A 112 -2.43 -11.70 0.33
CA PHE A 112 -2.64 -10.99 -0.94
C PHE A 112 -2.19 -11.82 -2.17
N LEU A 113 -1.42 -12.86 -2.00
CA LEU A 113 -1.06 -13.80 -3.08
C LEU A 113 -2.09 -14.91 -3.23
N ASP A 114 -2.83 -15.22 -2.16
CA ASP A 114 -3.85 -16.26 -2.11
C ASP A 114 -5.23 -15.73 -2.55
N ILE A 115 -5.25 -15.00 -3.67
CA ILE A 115 -6.47 -14.49 -4.30
C ILE A 115 -6.51 -14.81 -5.79
N GLU A 116 -7.70 -14.80 -6.34
CA GLU A 116 -7.96 -14.74 -7.77
C GLU A 116 -8.85 -13.53 -8.07
N PHE A 117 -8.45 -12.72 -9.04
CA PHE A 117 -9.34 -11.73 -9.62
C PHE A 117 -10.30 -12.38 -10.63
N ARG A 118 -11.54 -11.89 -10.67
CA ARG A 118 -12.59 -12.35 -11.59
C ARG A 118 -12.88 -11.24 -12.62
N PRO A 119 -12.21 -11.25 -13.77
CA PRO A 119 -12.34 -10.18 -14.77
C PRO A 119 -13.66 -10.27 -15.53
N GLY A 120 -14.27 -9.11 -15.79
CA GLY A 120 -15.36 -8.92 -16.74
C GLY A 120 -14.83 -8.51 -18.12
N VAL A 121 -15.21 -9.20 -19.19
CA VAL A 121 -14.79 -8.88 -20.56
C VAL A 121 -15.79 -7.99 -21.29
N LEU A 122 -15.34 -7.34 -22.37
CA LEU A 122 -16.17 -6.49 -23.26
C LEU A 122 -16.84 -5.32 -22.52
N ARG A 123 -16.16 -4.74 -21.54
CA ARG A 123 -16.59 -3.55 -20.80
C ARG A 123 -15.79 -2.35 -21.24
N ASN A 124 -16.46 -1.18 -21.31
CA ASN A 124 -15.77 0.06 -21.64
C ASN A 124 -14.98 0.56 -20.43
N VAL A 125 -13.66 0.47 -20.53
CA VAL A 125 -12.69 0.97 -19.54
C VAL A 125 -11.71 1.97 -20.16
N SER A 126 -12.14 2.72 -21.16
CA SER A 126 -11.33 3.78 -21.80
C SER A 126 -10.89 4.86 -20.82
N SER A 127 -11.63 5.03 -19.72
CA SER A 127 -11.29 5.89 -18.58
C SER A 127 -11.50 5.12 -17.27
N VAL A 128 -10.53 5.19 -16.38
CA VAL A 128 -10.61 4.62 -15.03
C VAL A 128 -10.47 5.76 -14.01
N ASP A 129 -11.48 5.90 -13.16
CA ASP A 129 -11.48 6.84 -12.04
C ASP A 129 -11.10 6.11 -10.75
N LEU A 130 -10.01 6.56 -10.12
CA LEU A 130 -9.52 6.05 -8.84
C LEU A 130 -9.95 6.93 -7.64
N GLY A 131 -10.66 8.02 -7.90
CA GLY A 131 -11.15 8.92 -6.86
C GLY A 131 -12.12 8.22 -5.91
N THR A 132 -12.04 8.59 -4.64
CA THR A 132 -12.96 8.13 -3.59
C THR A 132 -13.18 9.22 -2.56
N GLU A 133 -14.08 8.96 -1.63
CA GLU A 133 -14.28 9.77 -0.44
C GLU A 133 -13.89 8.96 0.80
N ILE A 134 -13.27 9.62 1.76
CA ILE A 134 -12.92 9.02 3.06
C ILE A 134 -13.12 10.05 4.18
N LEU A 135 -13.87 9.67 5.21
CA LEU A 135 -14.15 10.52 6.37
C LEU A 135 -14.61 11.93 5.94
N GLY A 136 -15.64 11.97 5.07
CA GLY A 136 -16.31 13.19 4.60
C GLY A 136 -15.49 14.09 3.67
N LYS A 137 -14.33 13.63 3.16
CA LYS A 137 -13.52 14.40 2.21
C LYS A 137 -13.04 13.55 1.04
N SER A 138 -12.92 14.18 -0.13
CA SER A 138 -12.41 13.53 -1.33
C SER A 138 -10.92 13.17 -1.21
N SER A 139 -10.54 12.06 -1.84
CA SER A 139 -9.17 11.62 -2.07
C SER A 139 -9.01 11.22 -3.52
N ARG A 140 -7.93 11.68 -4.17
CA ARG A 140 -7.67 11.35 -5.58
C ARG A 140 -7.37 9.87 -5.81
N LEU A 141 -6.82 9.20 -4.79
CA LEU A 141 -6.51 7.77 -4.80
C LEU A 141 -7.10 7.12 -3.54
N PRO A 142 -7.48 5.83 -3.58
CA PRO A 142 -8.13 5.14 -2.47
C PRO A 142 -7.12 4.63 -1.43
N PHE A 143 -6.06 5.37 -1.22
CA PHE A 143 -5.08 5.09 -0.17
C PHE A 143 -4.43 6.36 0.36
N GLY A 144 -3.96 6.28 1.61
CA GLY A 144 -3.17 7.29 2.29
C GLY A 144 -1.84 6.74 2.81
N ILE A 145 -0.99 7.63 3.31
CA ILE A 145 0.26 7.24 3.95
C ILE A 145 0.00 6.94 5.43
N ALA A 146 0.33 5.70 5.85
CA ALA A 146 0.19 5.22 7.22
C ALA A 146 1.16 5.96 8.17
N PRO A 147 0.82 6.06 9.47
CA PRO A 147 1.72 6.61 10.47
C PRO A 147 2.96 5.75 10.63
N THR A 148 4.12 6.37 10.50
CA THR A 148 5.42 5.71 10.70
C THR A 148 6.36 6.63 11.46
N GLY A 149 6.99 6.11 12.49
CA GLY A 149 7.96 6.86 13.29
C GLY A 149 9.37 6.81 12.71
N PHE A 150 10.22 7.72 13.16
CA PHE A 150 11.66 7.79 12.86
C PHE A 150 12.02 7.89 11.38
N THR A 151 11.21 8.52 10.55
CA THR A 151 11.40 8.47 9.10
C THR A 151 12.67 9.20 8.65
N ARG A 152 13.11 10.26 9.37
CA ARG A 152 14.38 10.95 9.10
C ARG A 152 15.62 10.10 9.40
N MET A 153 15.50 9.06 10.23
CA MET A 153 16.58 8.07 10.41
C MET A 153 16.80 7.25 9.13
N MET A 154 15.75 7.02 8.36
CA MET A 154 15.81 6.26 7.11
C MET A 154 16.36 7.13 5.97
N GLN A 155 15.90 8.38 5.91
CA GLN A 155 16.34 9.39 4.95
C GLN A 155 16.00 10.79 5.50
N SER A 156 16.92 11.74 5.39
CA SER A 156 16.85 13.05 6.06
C SER A 156 15.61 13.90 5.74
N GLU A 157 14.98 13.71 4.57
CA GLU A 157 13.75 14.40 4.17
C GLU A 157 12.50 13.89 4.93
N GLY A 158 12.52 12.64 5.44
CA GLY A 158 11.59 12.04 6.38
C GLY A 158 10.11 12.36 6.19
N GLU A 159 9.48 12.84 7.24
CA GLU A 159 8.07 13.21 7.29
C GLU A 159 7.72 14.32 6.30
N TYR A 160 8.64 15.26 6.04
CA TYR A 160 8.45 16.34 5.06
C TYR A 160 8.25 15.79 3.64
N ALA A 161 9.08 14.82 3.25
CA ALA A 161 8.95 14.16 1.96
C ALA A 161 7.63 13.40 1.84
N GLY A 162 7.21 12.72 2.92
CA GLY A 162 5.95 11.98 2.98
C GLY A 162 4.74 12.90 2.81
N SER A 163 4.66 13.96 3.62
CA SER A 163 3.53 14.91 3.61
C SER A 163 3.41 15.67 2.29
N GLN A 164 4.53 16.15 1.75
CA GLN A 164 4.55 16.85 0.47
C GLN A 164 4.18 15.93 -0.71
N ALA A 165 4.62 14.65 -0.69
CA ALA A 165 4.25 13.69 -1.72
C ALA A 165 2.76 13.38 -1.67
N ALA A 166 2.22 13.17 -0.47
CA ALA A 166 0.80 12.94 -0.25
C ALA A 166 -0.04 14.13 -0.72
N ALA A 167 0.34 15.36 -0.36
CA ALA A 167 -0.32 16.58 -0.81
C ALA A 167 -0.35 16.69 -2.33
N ALA A 168 0.79 16.51 -3.01
CA ALA A 168 0.87 16.53 -4.47
C ALA A 168 0.05 15.43 -5.14
N ALA A 169 -0.10 14.29 -4.48
CA ALA A 169 -0.92 13.17 -4.94
C ALA A 169 -2.40 13.33 -4.59
N GLY A 170 -2.79 14.32 -3.79
CA GLY A 170 -4.17 14.51 -3.32
C GLY A 170 -4.67 13.37 -2.42
N ILE A 171 -3.79 12.83 -1.57
CA ILE A 171 -4.09 11.75 -0.62
C ILE A 171 -3.75 12.16 0.82
N PRO A 172 -4.37 11.56 1.85
CA PRO A 172 -4.03 11.84 3.24
C PRO A 172 -2.60 11.37 3.62
N TYR A 173 -1.95 12.16 4.47
CA TYR A 173 -0.71 11.80 5.16
C TYR A 173 -0.97 11.69 6.66
N THR A 174 -0.54 10.61 7.31
CA THR A 174 -0.69 10.46 8.77
C THR A 174 0.66 10.66 9.46
N LEU A 175 0.79 11.72 10.23
CA LEU A 175 1.97 11.96 11.07
C LEU A 175 1.88 11.09 12.33
N SER A 176 2.97 10.37 12.65
CA SER A 176 3.07 9.57 13.87
C SER A 176 3.46 10.42 15.09
N THR A 177 2.97 10.09 16.28
CA THR A 177 3.51 10.60 17.56
C THR A 177 5.03 10.42 17.66
N MET A 178 5.55 9.33 17.08
CA MET A 178 6.99 9.02 16.99
C MET A 178 7.67 9.71 15.79
N GLY A 179 7.05 10.73 15.21
CA GLY A 179 7.64 11.52 14.12
C GLY A 179 8.89 12.28 14.57
N THR A 180 9.82 12.43 13.63
CA THR A 180 11.05 13.22 13.82
C THR A 180 10.91 14.68 13.32
N ALA A 181 9.74 15.02 12.76
CA ALA A 181 9.29 16.37 12.47
C ALA A 181 8.10 16.74 13.39
N SER A 182 7.97 18.03 13.74
CA SER A 182 6.83 18.48 14.56
C SER A 182 5.52 18.50 13.78
N ILE A 183 4.41 18.52 14.49
CA ILE A 183 3.08 18.62 13.89
C ILE A 183 2.98 19.90 13.04
N GLU A 184 3.50 21.00 13.58
CA GLU A 184 3.50 22.34 12.97
C GLU A 184 4.37 22.38 11.70
N ASP A 185 5.58 21.79 11.77
CA ASP A 185 6.51 21.78 10.64
C ASP A 185 5.98 20.93 9.47
N VAL A 186 5.32 19.80 9.76
CA VAL A 186 4.70 18.97 8.74
C VAL A 186 3.53 19.70 8.08
N ALA A 187 2.70 20.38 8.87
CA ALA A 187 1.62 21.21 8.34
C ALA A 187 2.16 22.36 7.47
N ALA A 188 3.22 23.03 7.91
CA ALA A 188 3.87 24.10 7.15
C ALA A 188 4.53 23.60 5.86
N ALA A 189 5.09 22.39 5.86
CA ALA A 189 5.72 21.80 4.69
C ALA A 189 4.72 21.39 3.59
N ALA A 190 3.46 21.15 3.94
CA ALA A 190 2.39 20.76 3.04
C ALA A 190 1.08 21.47 3.40
N PRO A 191 0.99 22.81 3.21
CA PRO A 191 -0.15 23.62 3.66
C PRO A 191 -1.46 23.25 2.97
N ASP A 192 -1.42 22.76 1.74
CA ASP A 192 -2.58 22.30 0.99
C ASP A 192 -2.83 20.79 1.17
N GLY A 193 -2.04 20.11 1.99
CA GLY A 193 -2.13 18.68 2.26
C GLY A 193 -3.21 18.35 3.27
N ARG A 194 -3.84 17.18 3.10
CA ARG A 194 -4.70 16.61 4.10
C ARG A 194 -3.87 15.81 5.11
N ASN A 195 -3.59 16.40 6.26
CA ASN A 195 -2.79 15.76 7.31
C ASN A 195 -3.71 15.18 8.39
N TRP A 196 -3.43 13.94 8.78
CA TRP A 196 -3.98 13.23 9.93
C TRP A 196 -2.90 13.11 11.00
N PHE A 197 -3.30 13.04 12.25
CA PHE A 197 -2.37 12.85 13.37
C PHE A 197 -2.62 11.51 14.07
N GLN A 198 -1.57 10.67 14.19
CA GLN A 198 -1.66 9.42 14.95
C GLN A 198 -1.17 9.66 16.38
N LEU A 199 -2.00 9.26 17.34
CA LEU A 199 -1.77 9.37 18.76
C LEU A 199 -1.52 7.98 19.37
N TYR A 200 -0.42 7.85 20.11
CA TYR A 200 -0.35 6.91 21.22
C TYR A 200 -0.87 7.63 22.45
N LEU A 201 -1.87 7.06 23.11
CA LEU A 201 -2.47 7.67 24.28
C LEU A 201 -1.56 7.38 25.50
N TRP A 202 -1.11 8.45 26.14
CA TRP A 202 -0.17 8.37 27.26
C TRP A 202 -0.91 8.16 28.56
N THR A 203 -0.27 7.50 29.55
CA THR A 203 -0.75 7.46 30.93
C THR A 203 -0.97 8.87 31.50
N ASP A 204 -0.09 9.80 31.16
CA ASP A 204 -0.25 11.23 31.43
C ASP A 204 -1.18 11.86 30.36
N ARG A 205 -2.47 12.00 30.71
CA ARG A 205 -3.50 12.52 29.80
C ARG A 205 -3.29 13.97 29.40
N ASP A 206 -2.64 14.79 30.24
CA ASP A 206 -2.35 16.20 29.92
C ASP A 206 -1.40 16.31 28.71
N ARG A 207 -0.46 15.38 28.59
CA ARG A 207 0.42 15.31 27.42
C ARG A 207 -0.34 14.89 26.15
N SER A 208 -1.25 13.95 26.29
CA SER A 208 -2.11 13.56 25.17
C SER A 208 -2.98 14.73 24.74
N LEU A 209 -3.52 15.48 25.68
CA LEU A 209 -4.32 16.66 25.42
C LEU A 209 -3.51 17.75 24.70
N GLU A 210 -2.25 18.04 25.14
CA GLU A 210 -1.38 18.98 24.44
C GLU A 210 -1.17 18.60 22.98
N LEU A 211 -0.91 17.31 22.68
CA LEU A 211 -0.72 16.82 21.30
C LEU A 211 -2.00 16.94 20.48
N ILE A 212 -3.15 16.59 21.05
CA ILE A 212 -4.46 16.70 20.40
C ILE A 212 -4.77 18.16 20.03
N GLU A 213 -4.55 19.09 20.97
CA GLU A 213 -4.75 20.52 20.72
C GLU A 213 -3.79 21.08 19.65
N ARG A 214 -2.53 20.66 19.65
CA ARG A 214 -1.55 21.03 18.63
C ARG A 214 -1.97 20.50 17.26
N ALA A 215 -2.41 19.25 17.18
CA ALA A 215 -2.91 18.67 15.94
C ALA A 215 -4.14 19.45 15.41
N ALA A 216 -5.09 19.79 16.29
CA ALA A 216 -6.25 20.60 15.92
C ALA A 216 -5.83 22.00 15.40
N ARG A 217 -4.95 22.72 16.11
CA ARG A 217 -4.45 24.02 15.69
C ARG A 217 -3.67 23.98 14.37
N ALA A 218 -2.99 22.88 14.09
CA ALA A 218 -2.28 22.66 12.83
C ALA A 218 -3.19 22.22 11.66
N GLY A 219 -4.50 22.13 11.88
CA GLY A 219 -5.49 21.85 10.84
C GLY A 219 -5.64 20.35 10.50
N ASN A 220 -5.15 19.45 11.35
CA ASN A 220 -5.44 18.01 11.17
C ASN A 220 -6.94 17.77 11.36
N ASP A 221 -7.56 17.08 10.42
CA ASP A 221 -9.00 16.80 10.45
C ASP A 221 -9.36 15.44 11.05
N THR A 222 -8.35 14.60 11.25
CA THR A 222 -8.52 13.22 11.74
C THR A 222 -7.47 12.91 12.81
N LEU A 223 -7.93 12.41 13.95
CA LEU A 223 -7.13 11.82 15.00
C LEU A 223 -7.18 10.31 14.88
N MET A 224 -6.01 9.66 14.70
CA MET A 224 -5.89 8.21 14.60
C MET A 224 -5.27 7.64 15.87
N VAL A 225 -6.07 7.06 16.74
CA VAL A 225 -5.60 6.47 17.99
C VAL A 225 -5.15 5.03 17.76
N THR A 226 -3.92 4.70 18.19
CA THR A 226 -3.36 3.36 18.01
C THR A 226 -3.44 2.57 19.30
N VAL A 227 -4.13 1.41 19.27
CA VAL A 227 -4.49 0.63 20.46
C VAL A 227 -3.84 -0.76 20.53
N ASP A 228 -3.09 -1.18 19.52
CA ASP A 228 -2.40 -2.47 19.47
C ASP A 228 -1.00 -2.44 20.14
N THR A 229 -0.75 -1.46 21.01
CA THR A 229 0.57 -1.15 21.56
C THR A 229 0.56 -1.05 23.09
N ALA A 230 -0.14 -1.95 23.78
CA ALA A 230 -0.08 -2.02 25.25
C ALA A 230 1.37 -2.19 25.76
N VAL A 231 2.22 -2.87 25.00
CA VAL A 231 3.66 -3.00 25.19
C VAL A 231 4.38 -3.00 23.83
N ALA A 232 5.68 -2.74 23.82
CA ALA A 232 6.47 -2.81 22.59
C ALA A 232 6.65 -4.25 22.11
N GLY A 233 6.38 -4.53 20.84
CA GLY A 233 6.65 -5.83 20.22
C GLY A 233 8.15 -6.16 20.15
N ALA A 234 8.50 -7.42 20.30
CA ALA A 234 9.90 -7.91 20.33
C ALA A 234 10.53 -7.93 18.94
N ARG A 235 11.13 -6.82 18.49
CA ARG A 235 11.79 -6.69 17.19
C ARG A 235 13.21 -7.22 17.22
N LEU A 236 13.37 -8.51 17.02
CA LEU A 236 14.65 -9.21 17.19
C LEU A 236 15.72 -8.79 16.18
N ARG A 237 15.36 -8.27 14.99
CA ARG A 237 16.36 -7.71 14.06
C ARG A 237 16.99 -6.46 14.64
N ASP A 238 16.22 -5.59 15.28
CA ASP A 238 16.70 -4.34 15.88
C ASP A 238 17.69 -4.65 17.01
N VAL A 239 17.34 -5.62 17.87
CA VAL A 239 18.22 -6.11 18.95
C VAL A 239 19.53 -6.68 18.38
N ARG A 240 19.46 -7.54 17.35
CA ARG A 240 20.65 -8.13 16.70
C ARG A 240 21.54 -7.11 15.98
N ASN A 241 20.95 -6.03 15.50
CA ASN A 241 21.69 -4.93 14.89
C ASN A 241 22.28 -3.97 15.93
N GLY A 242 21.96 -4.14 17.22
CA GLY A 242 22.37 -3.24 18.29
C GLY A 242 21.74 -1.85 18.15
N MET A 243 20.52 -1.82 17.61
CA MET A 243 19.81 -0.57 17.41
C MET A 243 19.29 -0.07 18.75
N THR A 244 19.80 1.07 19.19
CA THR A 244 19.31 1.84 20.33
C THR A 244 18.63 3.12 19.83
N ILE A 245 17.79 3.70 20.67
CA ILE A 245 17.17 4.98 20.41
C ILE A 245 17.53 5.89 21.60
N PRO A 246 18.32 6.97 21.38
CA PRO A 246 18.95 7.37 20.13
C PRO A 246 19.99 6.34 19.62
N PRO A 247 20.27 6.35 18.29
CA PRO A 247 21.21 5.40 17.71
C PRO A 247 22.61 5.53 18.29
N ALA A 248 23.17 4.43 18.82
CA ALA A 248 24.55 4.38 19.25
C ALA A 248 25.48 4.08 18.06
N LEU A 249 26.47 4.93 17.86
CA LEU A 249 27.52 4.72 16.85
C LEU A 249 28.56 3.73 17.37
N THR A 250 28.37 2.45 17.07
CA THR A 250 29.37 1.42 17.33
C THR A 250 30.31 1.25 16.13
N LEU A 251 31.48 0.66 16.33
CA LEU A 251 32.41 0.36 15.21
C LEU A 251 31.70 -0.44 14.10
N LYS A 252 30.81 -1.38 14.47
CA LYS A 252 30.02 -2.18 13.54
C LYS A 252 29.07 -1.32 12.71
N THR A 253 28.37 -0.37 13.34
CA THR A 253 27.43 0.54 12.64
C THR A 253 28.19 1.52 11.76
N VAL A 254 29.33 2.02 12.18
CA VAL A 254 30.19 2.89 11.38
C VAL A 254 30.73 2.14 10.15
N LEU A 255 31.19 0.91 10.29
CA LEU A 255 31.66 0.09 9.17
C LEU A 255 30.53 -0.23 8.18
N ASP A 256 29.36 -0.64 8.64
CA ASP A 256 28.20 -0.89 7.75
C ASP A 256 27.79 0.38 6.98
N ALA A 257 27.80 1.50 7.64
CA ALA A 257 27.41 2.75 7.04
C ALA A 257 28.50 3.34 6.10
N SER A 258 29.79 2.99 6.26
CA SER A 258 30.87 3.47 5.40
C SER A 258 30.66 3.11 3.92
N TYR A 259 29.96 2.02 3.63
CA TYR A 259 29.58 1.62 2.27
C TYR A 259 28.40 2.43 1.70
N ARG A 260 27.83 3.39 2.49
CA ARG A 260 26.66 4.19 2.12
C ARG A 260 26.93 5.69 2.32
N PRO A 261 27.89 6.27 1.59
CA PRO A 261 28.36 7.64 1.84
C PRO A 261 27.27 8.69 1.69
N ALA A 262 26.31 8.52 0.78
CA ALA A 262 25.21 9.44 0.60
C ALA A 262 24.27 9.49 1.82
N TRP A 263 24.01 8.34 2.47
CA TRP A 263 23.21 8.29 3.68
C TRP A 263 23.93 8.99 4.85
N TRP A 264 25.23 8.69 5.02
CA TRP A 264 26.06 9.32 6.06
C TRP A 264 26.16 10.83 5.89
N PHE A 265 26.44 11.28 4.69
CA PHE A 265 26.51 12.73 4.41
C PHE A 265 25.19 13.39 4.78
N ASN A 266 24.05 12.85 4.36
CA ASN A 266 22.76 13.38 4.73
C ASN A 266 22.51 13.32 6.24
N PHE A 267 22.83 12.22 6.91
CA PHE A 267 22.60 12.05 8.35
C PHE A 267 23.44 13.04 9.19
N LEU A 268 24.71 13.26 8.83
CA LEU A 268 25.62 14.12 9.59
C LEU A 268 25.46 15.62 9.29
N THR A 269 24.90 15.99 8.14
CA THR A 269 24.75 17.39 7.72
C THR A 269 23.37 17.99 8.00
N HIS A 270 22.45 17.20 8.55
CA HIS A 270 21.15 17.67 9.00
C HIS A 270 21.08 17.71 10.53
N GLU A 271 20.07 18.39 11.06
CA GLU A 271 19.83 18.47 12.49
C GLU A 271 19.70 17.09 13.14
N PRO A 272 20.25 16.90 14.36
CA PRO A 272 20.16 15.66 15.11
C PRO A 272 18.72 15.15 15.19
N LEU A 273 18.56 13.81 15.15
CA LEU A 273 17.26 13.19 15.30
C LEU A 273 16.72 13.40 16.72
N THR A 274 15.59 14.06 16.80
CA THR A 274 14.82 14.23 18.02
C THR A 274 13.37 13.80 17.76
N PHE A 275 12.64 13.44 18.79
CA PHE A 275 11.19 13.32 18.70
C PHE A 275 10.60 14.74 18.73
N ALA A 276 10.38 15.32 17.57
CA ALA A 276 10.05 16.74 17.48
C ALA A 276 8.68 17.06 18.13
N SER A 277 7.72 16.14 18.07
CA SER A 277 6.44 16.29 18.79
C SER A 277 6.60 16.24 20.30
N LEU A 278 7.73 15.73 20.80
CA LEU A 278 8.02 15.45 22.20
C LEU A 278 9.23 16.23 22.74
N SER A 279 9.61 17.31 22.07
CA SER A 279 10.81 18.11 22.36
C SER A 279 10.86 18.70 23.80
N ARG A 280 9.73 18.76 24.48
CA ARG A 280 9.65 19.25 25.89
C ARG A 280 9.89 18.16 26.93
N TYR A 281 10.13 16.91 26.52
CA TYR A 281 10.41 15.84 27.46
C TYR A 281 11.84 15.91 28.02
N THR A 282 11.98 15.84 29.33
CA THR A 282 13.26 15.98 30.06
C THR A 282 13.91 14.67 30.48
N GLY A 283 13.31 13.52 30.17
CA GLY A 283 13.81 12.18 30.50
C GLY A 283 14.66 11.53 29.40
N THR A 284 15.10 10.32 29.63
CA THR A 284 15.78 9.51 28.62
C THR A 284 14.80 9.04 27.54
N VAL A 285 15.30 8.80 26.32
CA VAL A 285 14.46 8.30 25.22
C VAL A 285 13.81 6.94 25.54
N ALA A 286 14.50 6.10 26.32
CA ALA A 286 13.95 4.82 26.76
C ALA A 286 12.76 5.00 27.73
N GLU A 287 12.88 5.92 28.70
CA GLU A 287 11.77 6.28 29.60
C GLU A 287 10.60 6.88 28.82
N LEU A 288 10.91 7.72 27.86
CA LEU A 288 9.92 8.30 26.97
C LEU A 288 9.13 7.23 26.21
N ILE A 289 9.82 6.28 25.56
CA ILE A 289 9.18 5.18 24.83
C ILE A 289 8.32 4.33 25.77
N ASN A 290 8.85 4.01 26.97
CA ASN A 290 8.10 3.23 27.95
C ASN A 290 6.86 3.97 28.47
N SER A 291 6.91 5.30 28.61
CA SER A 291 5.77 6.10 29.05
C SER A 291 4.71 6.34 27.95
N MET A 292 5.06 6.11 26.69
CA MET A 292 4.12 6.21 25.56
C MET A 292 3.23 4.99 25.36
N PHE A 293 3.59 3.86 25.94
CA PHE A 293 2.77 2.65 25.90
C PHE A 293 2.03 2.53 27.23
N ASP A 294 0.74 2.79 27.18
CA ASP A 294 -0.14 2.67 28.35
C ASP A 294 -0.87 1.32 28.32
N PRO A 295 -0.47 0.35 29.19
CA PRO A 295 -1.13 -0.95 29.24
C PRO A 295 -2.49 -0.91 29.96
N THR A 296 -2.90 0.25 30.48
CA THR A 296 -4.15 0.42 31.24
C THR A 296 -5.31 1.00 30.41
N LEU A 297 -5.08 1.21 29.09
CA LEU A 297 -6.10 1.72 28.19
C LEU A 297 -7.33 0.81 28.14
N THR A 298 -8.50 1.43 28.18
CA THR A 298 -9.80 0.76 28.07
C THR A 298 -10.69 1.48 27.03
N PHE A 299 -11.89 0.99 26.78
CA PHE A 299 -12.84 1.62 25.87
C PHE A 299 -13.34 2.97 26.38
N GLU A 300 -13.40 3.19 27.68
CA GLU A 300 -13.77 4.46 28.30
C GLU A 300 -12.80 5.61 27.93
N ASP A 301 -11.54 5.29 27.61
CA ASP A 301 -10.60 6.28 27.10
C ASP A 301 -11.02 6.83 25.73
N LEU A 302 -11.76 6.05 24.93
CA LEU A 302 -12.31 6.52 23.65
C LEU A 302 -13.43 7.55 23.86
N ASP A 303 -14.23 7.42 24.90
CA ASP A 303 -15.28 8.39 25.25
C ASP A 303 -14.63 9.75 25.56
N TRP A 304 -13.58 9.75 26.40
CA TRP A 304 -12.80 10.96 26.67
C TRP A 304 -12.19 11.56 25.40
N LEU A 305 -11.62 10.74 24.50
CA LEU A 305 -11.07 11.19 23.24
C LEU A 305 -12.16 11.76 22.34
N ARG A 306 -13.32 11.15 22.27
CA ARG A 306 -14.48 11.66 21.50
C ARG A 306 -14.98 12.99 22.01
N GLU A 307 -15.01 13.19 23.33
CA GLU A 307 -15.36 14.47 23.94
C GLU A 307 -14.33 15.56 23.64
N THR A 308 -13.05 15.20 23.64
CA THR A 308 -11.92 16.12 23.43
C THR A 308 -11.73 16.49 21.96
N TRP A 309 -11.78 15.52 21.06
CA TRP A 309 -11.53 15.69 19.62
C TRP A 309 -12.85 15.88 18.85
N LYS A 310 -12.97 16.99 18.11
CA LYS A 310 -14.19 17.33 17.36
C LYS A 310 -14.14 16.96 15.87
N GLY A 311 -12.98 16.59 15.34
CA GLY A 311 -12.82 16.03 13.99
C GLY A 311 -13.11 14.54 13.93
N ASN A 312 -12.67 13.88 12.87
CA ASN A 312 -12.84 12.43 12.72
C ASN A 312 -11.93 11.67 13.72
N LEU A 313 -12.50 10.72 14.44
CA LEU A 313 -11.80 9.82 15.35
C LEU A 313 -11.68 8.43 14.71
N VAL A 314 -10.46 7.97 14.47
CA VAL A 314 -10.18 6.67 13.87
C VAL A 314 -9.40 5.81 14.85
N VAL A 315 -9.81 4.57 15.05
CA VAL A 315 -9.11 3.64 15.94
C VAL A 315 -8.32 2.61 15.13
N LYS A 316 -7.00 2.61 15.32
CA LYS A 316 -6.06 1.75 14.59
C LYS A 316 -5.54 0.61 15.45
N GLY A 317 -5.42 -0.59 14.84
CA GLY A 317 -4.95 -1.78 15.54
C GLY A 317 -6.05 -2.80 15.83
N ILE A 318 -7.18 -2.66 15.14
CA ILE A 318 -8.33 -3.53 15.30
C ILE A 318 -8.08 -4.88 14.63
N GLN A 319 -8.30 -5.96 15.39
CA GLN A 319 -7.96 -7.33 14.97
C GLN A 319 -9.09 -8.34 15.21
N THR A 320 -10.26 -7.89 15.67
CA THR A 320 -11.47 -8.71 15.86
C THR A 320 -12.71 -7.92 15.41
N VAL A 321 -13.79 -8.64 15.04
CA VAL A 321 -15.09 -8.03 14.74
C VAL A 321 -15.70 -7.39 15.98
N GLU A 322 -15.53 -8.04 17.14
CA GLU A 322 -16.04 -7.55 18.41
C GLU A 322 -15.46 -6.20 18.78
N ASP A 323 -14.12 -6.06 18.70
CA ASP A 323 -13.45 -4.79 18.97
C ASP A 323 -13.82 -3.70 17.95
N ALA A 324 -14.01 -4.07 16.67
CA ALA A 324 -14.47 -3.13 15.65
C ALA A 324 -15.82 -2.51 16.02
N ARG A 325 -16.79 -3.33 16.47
CA ARG A 325 -18.09 -2.87 16.95
C ARG A 325 -17.95 -1.98 18.18
N LYS A 326 -17.22 -2.44 19.18
CA LYS A 326 -17.05 -1.69 20.44
C LYS A 326 -16.45 -0.30 20.22
N VAL A 327 -15.39 -0.17 19.42
CA VAL A 327 -14.81 1.16 19.18
C VAL A 327 -15.75 2.09 18.43
N VAL A 328 -16.61 1.56 17.55
CA VAL A 328 -17.65 2.33 16.87
C VAL A 328 -18.73 2.75 17.86
N ASP A 329 -19.18 1.88 18.76
CA ASP A 329 -20.14 2.19 19.83
C ASP A 329 -19.61 3.30 20.76
N HIS A 330 -18.27 3.41 20.94
CA HIS A 330 -17.60 4.49 21.65
C HIS A 330 -17.25 5.71 20.78
N GLY A 331 -17.91 5.86 19.62
CA GLY A 331 -17.90 7.08 18.80
C GLY A 331 -16.73 7.19 17.82
N ALA A 332 -16.10 6.10 17.42
CA ALA A 332 -15.14 6.11 16.33
C ALA A 332 -15.84 6.28 14.98
N ASP A 333 -15.37 7.23 14.16
CA ASP A 333 -15.82 7.47 12.78
C ASP A 333 -15.20 6.48 11.78
N GLY A 334 -14.20 5.70 12.22
CA GLY A 334 -13.57 4.67 11.40
C GLY A 334 -12.65 3.75 12.18
N VAL A 335 -12.43 2.57 11.62
CA VAL A 335 -11.55 1.54 12.17
C VAL A 335 -10.43 1.21 11.16
N VAL A 336 -9.19 1.09 11.65
CA VAL A 336 -8.10 0.55 10.82
C VAL A 336 -7.83 -0.88 11.24
N LEU A 337 -8.17 -1.82 10.37
CA LEU A 337 -7.80 -3.23 10.51
C LEU A 337 -6.29 -3.35 10.30
N SER A 338 -5.58 -3.65 11.38
CA SER A 338 -4.12 -3.57 11.44
C SER A 338 -3.56 -4.52 12.47
N ASN A 339 -2.45 -5.15 12.17
CA ASN A 339 -1.58 -5.81 13.14
C ASN A 339 -0.20 -5.12 13.19
N HIS A 340 -0.19 -3.80 12.95
CA HIS A 340 1.02 -2.96 12.95
C HIS A 340 2.08 -3.43 11.94
N GLY A 341 1.67 -4.03 10.83
CA GLY A 341 2.59 -4.62 9.86
C GLY A 341 3.38 -5.82 10.41
N GLY A 342 2.81 -6.56 11.36
CA GLY A 342 3.46 -7.68 12.05
C GLY A 342 4.52 -7.26 13.07
N ARG A 343 4.53 -6.00 13.51
CA ARG A 343 5.58 -5.44 14.38
C ARG A 343 5.26 -5.55 15.88
N GLN A 344 4.04 -5.95 16.24
CA GLN A 344 3.56 -6.09 17.61
C GLN A 344 3.40 -7.58 17.96
N LEU A 345 2.22 -8.14 18.02
CA LEU A 345 2.01 -9.56 18.27
C LEU A 345 2.35 -10.39 17.02
N ASP A 346 3.34 -11.27 17.09
CA ASP A 346 3.55 -12.26 16.02
C ASP A 346 2.46 -13.33 16.10
N ARG A 347 2.05 -13.88 14.97
CA ARG A 347 0.91 -14.79 14.80
C ARG A 347 -0.46 -14.15 15.10
N ALA A 348 -0.54 -12.84 15.07
CA ALA A 348 -1.80 -12.10 15.13
C ALA A 348 -2.69 -12.40 13.90
N PRO A 349 -4.00 -12.12 13.97
CA PRO A 349 -4.89 -12.19 12.82
C PRO A 349 -4.37 -11.38 11.65
N ILE A 350 -4.67 -11.84 10.44
CA ILE A 350 -4.28 -11.12 9.21
C ILE A 350 -5.43 -10.18 8.82
N PRO A 351 -5.19 -8.85 8.81
CA PRO A 351 -6.23 -7.85 8.55
C PRO A 351 -6.99 -8.08 7.24
N PHE A 352 -6.30 -8.50 6.19
CA PHE A 352 -6.92 -8.80 4.88
C PHE A 352 -7.93 -9.97 4.95
N HIS A 353 -7.69 -10.98 5.79
CA HIS A 353 -8.64 -12.07 5.99
C HIS A 353 -9.83 -11.67 6.88
N LEU A 354 -9.60 -10.77 7.82
CA LEU A 354 -10.62 -10.25 8.73
C LEU A 354 -11.56 -9.24 8.04
N LEU A 355 -11.07 -8.56 7.02
CA LEU A 355 -11.75 -7.46 6.35
C LEU A 355 -13.19 -7.77 5.92
N PRO A 356 -13.50 -8.88 5.21
CA PRO A 356 -14.88 -9.15 4.79
C PRO A 356 -15.84 -9.32 5.97
N GLU A 357 -15.36 -9.91 7.07
CA GLU A 357 -16.16 -10.18 8.26
C GLU A 357 -16.50 -8.87 8.99
N VAL A 358 -15.52 -7.98 9.18
CA VAL A 358 -15.75 -6.67 9.81
C VAL A 358 -16.62 -5.78 8.94
N SER A 359 -16.35 -5.69 7.63
CA SER A 359 -17.16 -4.90 6.71
C SER A 359 -18.62 -5.35 6.70
N ALA A 360 -18.86 -6.67 6.67
CA ALA A 360 -20.22 -7.21 6.73
C ALA A 360 -20.90 -6.94 8.07
N ALA A 361 -20.17 -7.05 9.18
CA ALA A 361 -20.70 -6.82 10.52
C ALA A 361 -21.14 -5.37 10.72
N LEU A 362 -20.28 -4.39 10.40
CA LEU A 362 -20.59 -2.96 10.55
C LEU A 362 -21.74 -2.53 9.61
N LYS A 363 -21.79 -3.07 8.39
CA LYS A 363 -22.93 -2.84 7.48
C LYS A 363 -24.24 -3.41 8.02
N ALA A 364 -24.21 -4.61 8.64
CA ALA A 364 -25.40 -5.21 9.26
C ALA A 364 -25.90 -4.39 10.46
N ASP A 365 -25.00 -3.72 11.17
CA ASP A 365 -25.32 -2.82 12.28
C ASP A 365 -25.75 -1.41 11.79
N ASN A 366 -25.84 -1.17 10.47
CA ASN A 366 -26.11 0.12 9.82
C ASN A 366 -25.14 1.23 10.26
N SER A 367 -23.86 0.87 10.46
CA SER A 367 -22.82 1.83 10.83
C SER A 367 -22.25 2.52 9.60
N ASP A 368 -22.05 3.85 9.70
CA ASP A 368 -21.35 4.67 8.69
C ASP A 368 -19.83 4.74 8.95
N ALA A 369 -19.32 4.02 9.94
CA ALA A 369 -17.90 4.02 10.28
C ALA A 369 -17.05 3.44 9.14
N ALA A 370 -16.02 4.18 8.73
CA ALA A 370 -15.14 3.78 7.65
C ALA A 370 -14.28 2.56 8.03
N VAL A 371 -14.23 1.55 7.15
CA VAL A 371 -13.35 0.39 7.28
C VAL A 371 -12.09 0.62 6.49
N ILE A 372 -10.98 0.88 7.17
CA ILE A 372 -9.68 1.14 6.58
C ILE A 372 -8.78 -0.08 6.78
N LEU A 373 -8.01 -0.45 5.76
CA LEU A 373 -7.06 -1.57 5.85
C LEU A 373 -5.63 -1.09 5.75
N ASP A 374 -4.77 -1.56 6.62
CA ASP A 374 -3.31 -1.55 6.42
C ASP A 374 -2.70 -2.95 6.50
N THR A 375 -1.40 -3.06 6.51
CA THR A 375 -0.63 -4.32 6.60
C THR A 375 -0.59 -5.14 5.30
N GLY A 376 0.61 -5.32 4.77
CA GLY A 376 0.89 -6.24 3.66
C GLY A 376 0.77 -5.64 2.25
N ILE A 377 0.25 -4.44 2.09
CA ILE A 377 0.07 -3.77 0.79
C ILE A 377 1.42 -3.42 0.16
N MET A 378 1.67 -3.97 -1.05
CA MET A 378 2.91 -3.81 -1.81
C MET A 378 2.68 -3.58 -3.32
N SER A 379 1.41 -3.55 -3.75
CA SER A 379 1.02 -3.30 -5.15
C SER A 379 -0.32 -2.60 -5.23
N GLY A 380 -0.63 -1.98 -6.37
CA GLY A 380 -1.96 -1.44 -6.61
C GLY A 380 -3.03 -2.52 -6.70
N ALA A 381 -2.67 -3.74 -7.13
CA ALA A 381 -3.56 -4.88 -7.12
C ALA A 381 -4.00 -5.28 -5.70
N ASP A 382 -3.09 -5.19 -4.71
CA ASP A 382 -3.44 -5.43 -3.31
C ASP A 382 -4.50 -4.42 -2.81
N ILE A 383 -4.35 -3.14 -3.20
CA ILE A 383 -5.31 -2.08 -2.86
C ILE A 383 -6.68 -2.40 -3.48
N ILE A 384 -6.73 -2.72 -4.77
CA ILE A 384 -7.98 -3.07 -5.46
C ILE A 384 -8.63 -4.29 -4.84
N ALA A 385 -7.87 -5.31 -4.45
CA ALA A 385 -8.40 -6.48 -3.76
C ALA A 385 -9.03 -6.13 -2.40
N ALA A 386 -8.37 -5.27 -1.63
CA ALA A 386 -8.89 -4.81 -0.34
C ALA A 386 -10.20 -4.03 -0.50
N LEU A 387 -10.25 -3.09 -1.46
CA LEU A 387 -11.46 -2.31 -1.73
C LEU A 387 -12.62 -3.20 -2.21
N ALA A 388 -12.35 -4.16 -3.10
CA ALA A 388 -13.35 -5.11 -3.54
C ALA A 388 -13.92 -5.94 -2.39
N LEU A 389 -13.10 -6.30 -1.40
CA LEU A 389 -13.51 -7.09 -0.23
C LEU A 389 -14.13 -6.25 0.89
N GLY A 390 -14.35 -4.96 0.69
CA GLY A 390 -15.14 -4.11 1.57
C GLY A 390 -14.36 -3.12 2.41
N ALA A 391 -13.09 -2.83 2.10
CA ALA A 391 -12.42 -1.66 2.62
C ALA A 391 -12.94 -0.40 1.90
N ASP A 392 -13.18 0.66 2.66
CA ASP A 392 -13.50 1.98 2.12
C ASP A 392 -12.21 2.71 1.71
N PHE A 393 -11.11 2.39 2.38
CA PHE A 393 -9.81 3.02 2.16
C PHE A 393 -8.66 2.10 2.60
N THR A 394 -7.43 2.41 2.14
CA THR A 394 -6.24 1.67 2.56
C THR A 394 -5.12 2.60 3.02
N LEU A 395 -4.16 2.09 3.80
CA LEU A 395 -2.97 2.83 4.21
C LEU A 395 -1.71 2.06 3.85
N ILE A 396 -0.72 2.78 3.29
CA ILE A 396 0.58 2.23 2.92
C ILE A 396 1.66 2.65 3.91
N GLY A 397 2.34 1.69 4.53
CA GLY A 397 3.48 1.92 5.43
C GLY A 397 4.81 1.65 4.73
N ARG A 398 5.26 0.39 4.73
CA ARG A 398 6.55 0.02 4.13
C ARG A 398 6.70 0.43 2.66
N ALA A 399 5.61 0.38 1.88
CA ALA A 399 5.65 0.70 0.46
C ALA A 399 6.19 2.13 0.21
N TYR A 400 5.72 3.14 0.95
CA TYR A 400 6.25 4.49 0.79
C TYR A 400 7.63 4.67 1.44
N LEU A 401 7.92 3.97 2.56
CA LEU A 401 9.24 4.04 3.21
C LEU A 401 10.35 3.48 2.31
N TYR A 402 10.09 2.45 1.53
CA TYR A 402 11.05 1.98 0.53
C TYR A 402 11.31 3.05 -0.54
N GLY A 403 10.28 3.78 -0.96
CA GLY A 403 10.44 4.94 -1.83
C GLY A 403 11.30 6.03 -1.17
N LEU A 404 10.98 6.40 0.06
CA LEU A 404 11.72 7.38 0.84
C LEU A 404 13.21 7.02 0.95
N MET A 405 13.53 5.80 1.36
CA MET A 405 14.93 5.31 1.46
C MET A 405 15.63 5.25 0.10
N ALA A 406 14.90 4.91 -0.97
CA ALA A 406 15.47 4.83 -2.33
C ALA A 406 15.84 6.20 -2.90
N GLY A 407 15.08 7.27 -2.57
CA GLY A 407 15.28 8.54 -3.24
C GLY A 407 14.70 9.80 -2.58
N GLY A 408 14.38 9.80 -1.27
CA GLY A 408 13.74 10.95 -0.62
C GLY A 408 12.34 11.20 -1.19
N ARG A 409 11.95 12.47 -1.31
CA ARG A 409 10.67 12.89 -1.87
C ARG A 409 10.39 12.25 -3.24
N ALA A 410 11.33 12.32 -4.17
CA ALA A 410 11.15 11.74 -5.51
C ALA A 410 10.95 10.21 -5.46
N GLY A 411 11.48 9.53 -4.45
CA GLY A 411 11.25 8.11 -4.24
C GLY A 411 9.85 7.82 -3.72
N VAL A 412 9.29 8.68 -2.86
CA VAL A 412 7.90 8.58 -2.40
C VAL A 412 6.93 8.84 -3.56
N ASP A 413 7.17 9.90 -4.35
CA ASP A 413 6.40 10.19 -5.55
C ASP A 413 6.38 8.96 -6.48
N ARG A 414 7.57 8.31 -6.68
CA ARG A 414 7.66 7.10 -7.50
C ARG A 414 6.88 5.93 -6.95
N ALA A 415 6.85 5.74 -5.63
CA ALA A 415 6.04 4.68 -5.01
C ALA A 415 4.55 4.90 -5.26
N ILE A 416 4.08 6.15 -5.14
CA ILE A 416 2.68 6.52 -5.42
C ILE A 416 2.34 6.29 -6.91
N GLU A 417 3.22 6.71 -7.83
CA GLU A 417 3.06 6.49 -9.27
C GLU A 417 2.95 5.00 -9.64
N ILE A 418 3.80 4.16 -9.04
CA ILE A 418 3.77 2.71 -9.27
C ILE A 418 2.42 2.13 -8.81
N LEU A 419 1.96 2.47 -7.61
CA LEU A 419 0.70 1.99 -7.08
C LEU A 419 -0.48 2.49 -7.91
N GLU A 420 -0.50 3.77 -8.30
CA GLU A 420 -1.56 4.34 -9.15
C GLU A 420 -1.62 3.64 -10.52
N ALA A 421 -0.48 3.49 -11.19
CA ALA A 421 -0.42 2.83 -12.51
C ALA A 421 -0.87 1.37 -12.43
N ASP A 422 -0.52 0.68 -11.35
CA ASP A 422 -0.89 -0.71 -11.11
C ASP A 422 -2.40 -0.85 -10.81
N MET A 423 -2.97 0.04 -9.98
CA MET A 423 -4.42 0.09 -9.76
C MET A 423 -5.20 0.34 -11.05
N ARG A 424 -4.80 1.33 -11.86
CA ARG A 424 -5.46 1.62 -13.15
C ARG A 424 -5.45 0.41 -14.06
N ARG A 425 -4.33 -0.29 -14.16
CA ARG A 425 -4.19 -1.51 -14.97
C ARG A 425 -5.08 -2.62 -14.44
N THR A 426 -5.09 -2.86 -13.12
CA THR A 426 -5.90 -3.89 -12.49
C THR A 426 -7.39 -3.62 -12.70
N MET A 427 -7.86 -2.40 -12.47
CA MET A 427 -9.23 -1.98 -12.73
C MET A 427 -9.64 -2.19 -14.20
N ALA A 428 -8.81 -1.73 -15.14
CA ALA A 428 -9.09 -1.90 -16.56
C ALA A 428 -9.18 -3.38 -16.97
N LEU A 429 -8.29 -4.23 -16.45
CA LEU A 429 -8.30 -5.68 -16.70
C LEU A 429 -9.48 -6.39 -16.03
N LEU A 430 -9.96 -5.87 -14.90
CA LEU A 430 -11.19 -6.35 -14.24
C LEU A 430 -12.46 -5.92 -15.01
N GLY A 431 -12.37 -4.96 -15.91
CA GLY A 431 -13.54 -4.41 -16.59
C GLY A 431 -14.32 -3.43 -15.71
N VAL A 432 -13.67 -2.78 -14.75
CA VAL A 432 -14.26 -1.85 -13.78
C VAL A 432 -13.69 -0.45 -14.01
N SER A 433 -14.55 0.55 -14.09
CA SER A 433 -14.15 1.92 -14.41
C SER A 433 -14.10 2.88 -13.23
N ARG A 434 -14.73 2.56 -12.10
CA ARG A 434 -14.73 3.37 -10.87
C ARG A 434 -14.52 2.51 -9.64
N ILE A 435 -13.89 3.09 -8.62
CA ILE A 435 -13.68 2.41 -7.32
C ILE A 435 -15.02 2.00 -6.70
N SER A 436 -16.06 2.85 -6.80
CA SER A 436 -17.41 2.57 -6.29
C SER A 436 -18.10 1.36 -6.93
N ASP A 437 -17.62 0.92 -8.10
CA ASP A 437 -18.21 -0.23 -8.81
C ASP A 437 -17.53 -1.56 -8.42
N LEU A 438 -16.50 -1.52 -7.56
CA LEU A 438 -15.87 -2.73 -7.02
C LEU A 438 -16.83 -3.46 -6.07
N THR A 439 -16.88 -4.77 -6.20
CA THR A 439 -17.70 -5.66 -5.34
C THR A 439 -16.89 -6.89 -4.95
N PRO A 440 -17.29 -7.63 -3.91
CA PRO A 440 -16.64 -8.89 -3.53
C PRO A 440 -16.62 -9.94 -4.66
N ASP A 441 -17.51 -9.84 -5.63
CA ASP A 441 -17.54 -10.77 -6.78
C ASP A 441 -16.30 -10.62 -7.67
N HIS A 442 -15.57 -9.52 -7.61
CA HIS A 442 -14.34 -9.31 -8.37
C HIS A 442 -13.11 -10.02 -7.79
N VAL A 443 -13.21 -10.55 -6.56
CA VAL A 443 -12.11 -11.23 -5.88
C VAL A 443 -12.57 -12.53 -5.23
N ARG A 444 -11.83 -13.60 -5.43
CA ARG A 444 -12.00 -14.86 -4.73
C ARG A 444 -10.81 -15.14 -3.83
N LEU A 445 -11.04 -15.37 -2.54
CA LEU A 445 -10.02 -15.84 -1.61
C LEU A 445 -9.77 -17.35 -1.89
N LEU A 446 -8.48 -17.72 -2.05
CA LEU A 446 -8.07 -19.11 -2.21
C LEU A 446 -7.81 -19.72 -0.82
N GLY A 447 -8.24 -20.97 -0.60
CA GLY A 447 -7.93 -21.70 0.65
C GLY A 447 -8.85 -21.38 1.84
N LYS A 448 -9.99 -20.77 1.60
CA LYS A 448 -11.10 -20.71 2.57
C LYS A 448 -12.21 -21.65 2.18
#